data_5623a14d9bf3ad90c006cbc07d1e4d79
#
_entry.id   5623a14d9bf3ad90c006cbc07d1e4d79
#
_cell.length_a   1.000
_cell.length_b   1.000
_cell.length_c   1.000
_cell.angle_alpha   90.00
_cell.angle_beta   90.00
_cell.angle_gamma   90.00
#
_symmetry.space_group_name_H-M   'P 1'
#
loop_
_entity.id
_entity.type
_entity.pdbx_description
1 polymer ?
#
loop_
_entity_poly.entity_id
_entity_poly.type
_entity_poly.pdbx_seq_one_letter_code
_entity_poly.pdbx_strand_id
1 'polypeptide(L)'
;SSAASDVYKRQIQKRLVKAFPNIETEKDAEQEEKFAEGCGFFKLASLFIIGAFIGDIVETIFCLITTGRLMSRSSLVFGQFSIVWGIACALLTWILYRYRDKSNWFIFLFGTILGGAYEYICSVFTEIAFGTVFWDYSKIPFNLGGRINLLYCFFWGFAAVIWMKAVYPFLSRQIERLPKKAGRIICSLLLVVLTADMALSFAALARYGERQEGKEGNGVIAEKLDEYFPDQFIEKRYENLKIAK
;
A
#
# COMPACT_ATOMS: atom_id res chain seq x y z
N SER A 1 34.87 -7.36 -36.07
CA SER A 1 34.99 -6.83 -34.73
C SER A 1 33.80 -5.93 -34.45
N SER A 2 33.32 -5.93 -33.22
CA SER A 2 32.13 -5.17 -32.79
C SER A 2 32.22 -3.67 -33.11
N ALA A 3 33.40 -3.06 -32.94
CA ALA A 3 33.63 -1.65 -33.21
C ALA A 3 33.45 -1.25 -34.70
N ALA A 4 33.85 -2.11 -35.65
CA ALA A 4 33.67 -1.84 -37.08
C ALA A 4 32.18 -2.00 -37.49
N SER A 5 31.46 -2.91 -36.86
CA SER A 5 30.03 -3.07 -37.04
C SER A 5 29.24 -1.87 -36.52
N ASP A 6 29.65 -1.28 -35.40
CA ASP A 6 29.00 -0.12 -34.80
C ASP A 6 29.25 1.17 -35.59
N VAL A 7 30.46 1.35 -36.15
CA VAL A 7 30.77 2.46 -37.04
C VAL A 7 29.97 2.37 -38.35
N TYR A 8 29.84 1.15 -38.90
CA TYR A 8 29.06 0.93 -40.12
C TYR A 8 27.55 1.15 -39.89
N LYS A 9 27.02 0.68 -38.80
CA LYS A 9 25.63 0.93 -38.42
C LYS A 9 25.35 2.44 -38.24
N ARG A 10 26.23 3.17 -37.58
CA ARG A 10 26.12 4.65 -37.45
C ARG A 10 26.18 5.37 -38.79
N GLN A 11 27.01 4.93 -39.75
CA GLN A 11 27.07 5.54 -41.07
C GLN A 11 25.80 5.27 -41.89
N ILE A 12 25.27 4.04 -41.85
CA ILE A 12 24.01 3.72 -42.50
C ILE A 12 22.86 4.51 -41.88
N GLN A 13 22.81 4.63 -40.57
CA GLN A 13 21.82 5.43 -39.86
C GLN A 13 21.86 6.90 -40.25
N LYS A 14 23.05 7.53 -40.33
CA LYS A 14 23.21 8.91 -40.82
C LYS A 14 22.75 9.09 -42.26
N ARG A 15 22.96 8.10 -43.14
CA ARG A 15 22.50 8.18 -44.56
C ARG A 15 20.99 8.01 -44.65
N LEU A 16 20.39 7.10 -43.86
CA LEU A 16 18.94 6.89 -43.78
C LEU A 16 18.23 8.14 -43.30
N VAL A 17 18.71 8.74 -42.22
CA VAL A 17 18.20 10.00 -41.65
C VAL A 17 18.26 11.15 -42.67
N LYS A 18 19.34 11.26 -43.42
CA LYS A 18 19.49 12.29 -44.46
C LYS A 18 18.58 12.07 -45.67
N ALA A 19 18.26 10.81 -45.97
CA ALA A 19 17.38 10.44 -47.09
C ALA A 19 15.87 10.50 -46.72
N PHE A 20 15.56 10.32 -45.43
CA PHE A 20 14.20 10.28 -44.90
C PHE A 20 14.08 11.04 -43.58
N PRO A 21 14.09 12.38 -43.61
CA PRO A 21 14.07 13.21 -42.40
C PRO A 21 12.85 13.01 -41.49
N ASN A 22 11.74 12.50 -42.06
CA ASN A 22 10.53 12.17 -41.26
C ASN A 22 10.66 10.88 -40.46
N ILE A 23 11.65 10.02 -40.73
CA ILE A 23 11.89 8.79 -39.91
C ILE A 23 12.61 9.14 -38.60
N GLU A 24 13.33 10.26 -38.54
CA GLU A 24 13.94 10.72 -37.29
C GLU A 24 12.91 11.24 -36.31
N THR A 25 11.87 11.92 -36.79
CA THR A 25 10.77 12.39 -35.96
C THR A 25 9.92 11.26 -35.36
N GLU A 26 9.90 10.07 -35.96
CA GLU A 26 9.24 8.88 -35.36
C GLU A 26 10.17 8.08 -34.44
N LYS A 27 11.51 8.20 -34.58
CA LYS A 27 12.48 7.51 -33.70
C LYS A 27 12.96 8.37 -32.55
N ASP A 28 12.97 9.71 -32.70
CA ASP A 28 13.27 10.68 -31.65
C ASP A 28 12.01 11.05 -30.83
N ALA A 29 10.83 10.66 -31.25
CA ALA A 29 9.79 10.23 -30.35
C ALA A 29 10.24 8.90 -29.70
N GLU A 30 11.44 8.86 -29.09
CA GLU A 30 11.68 7.97 -27.96
C GLU A 30 10.40 8.02 -27.18
N GLN A 31 9.67 6.94 -27.16
CA GLN A 31 8.50 6.78 -26.27
C GLN A 31 9.01 7.31 -24.94
N GLU A 32 8.63 8.54 -24.59
CA GLU A 32 8.98 9.09 -23.27
C GLU A 32 8.45 8.08 -22.31
N GLU A 33 9.34 7.19 -21.82
CA GLU A 33 8.96 6.13 -20.90
C GLU A 33 8.17 6.81 -19.81
N LYS A 34 6.89 6.54 -19.76
CA LYS A 34 5.97 7.16 -18.79
C LYS A 34 6.44 6.83 -17.39
N PHE A 35 6.21 7.75 -16.47
CA PHE A 35 6.45 7.45 -15.05
C PHE A 35 5.64 6.22 -14.66
N ALA A 36 6.29 5.27 -13.98
CA ALA A 36 5.67 4.07 -13.42
C ALA A 36 4.84 3.25 -14.42
N GLU A 37 5.30 3.12 -15.68
CA GLU A 37 4.68 2.25 -16.68
C GLU A 37 4.69 0.78 -16.21
N GLY A 38 3.63 0.04 -16.56
CA GLY A 38 3.49 -1.37 -16.20
C GLY A 38 3.22 -1.61 -14.71
N CYS A 39 3.85 -2.63 -14.11
CA CYS A 39 3.69 -3.03 -12.71
C CYS A 39 5.04 -3.08 -11.98
N GLY A 40 5.89 -2.09 -12.22
CA GLY A 40 7.18 -1.95 -11.57
C GLY A 40 7.12 -1.27 -10.19
N PHE A 41 8.29 -1.11 -9.56
CA PHE A 41 8.43 -0.54 -8.22
C PHE A 41 7.68 0.78 -8.02
N PHE A 42 7.89 1.78 -8.89
CA PHE A 42 7.23 3.08 -8.73
C PHE A 42 5.73 3.04 -8.92
N LYS A 43 5.20 2.10 -9.73
CA LYS A 43 3.75 1.85 -9.82
C LYS A 43 3.22 1.32 -8.51
N LEU A 44 3.82 0.27 -7.97
CA LEU A 44 3.38 -0.36 -6.72
C LEU A 44 3.54 0.58 -5.53
N ALA A 45 4.64 1.33 -5.46
CA ALA A 45 4.86 2.35 -4.45
C ALA A 45 3.82 3.48 -4.50
N SER A 46 3.50 3.99 -5.69
CA SER A 46 2.44 5.00 -5.85
C SER A 46 1.07 4.46 -5.44
N LEU A 47 0.75 3.21 -5.82
CA LEU A 47 -0.50 2.56 -5.43
C LEU A 47 -0.56 2.27 -3.93
N PHE A 48 0.57 1.93 -3.30
CA PHE A 48 0.67 1.80 -1.85
C PHE A 48 0.34 3.11 -1.15
N ILE A 49 0.96 4.22 -1.54
CA ILE A 49 0.75 5.54 -0.93
C ILE A 49 -0.71 5.99 -1.09
N ILE A 50 -1.23 5.92 -2.33
CA ILE A 50 -2.60 6.31 -2.65
C ILE A 50 -3.61 5.38 -1.96
N GLY A 51 -3.35 4.06 -2.00
CA GLY A 51 -4.18 3.05 -1.36
C GLY A 51 -4.22 3.18 0.16
N ALA A 52 -3.10 3.52 0.80
CA ALA A 52 -3.05 3.79 2.23
C ALA A 52 -3.90 5.01 2.62
N PHE A 53 -3.84 6.08 1.85
CA PHE A 53 -4.62 7.29 2.08
C PHE A 53 -6.13 7.07 1.83
N ILE A 54 -6.49 6.55 0.66
CA ILE A 54 -7.90 6.29 0.31
C ILE A 54 -8.50 5.23 1.23
N GLY A 55 -7.75 4.18 1.55
CA GLY A 55 -8.19 3.10 2.42
C GLY A 55 -8.54 3.59 3.83
N ASP A 56 -7.73 4.47 4.42
CA ASP A 56 -8.02 5.09 5.71
C ASP A 56 -9.35 5.88 5.67
N ILE A 57 -9.55 6.69 4.63
CA ILE A 57 -10.78 7.47 4.45
C ILE A 57 -12.00 6.53 4.30
N VAL A 58 -11.90 5.54 3.43
CA VAL A 58 -13.01 4.59 3.16
C VAL A 58 -13.37 3.82 4.43
N GLU A 59 -12.37 3.34 5.17
CA GLU A 59 -12.58 2.60 6.40
C GLU A 59 -13.12 3.48 7.52
N THR A 60 -12.67 4.73 7.63
CA THR A 60 -13.22 5.72 8.57
C THR A 60 -14.69 6.02 8.29
N ILE A 61 -15.06 6.20 7.00
CA ILE A 61 -16.46 6.38 6.59
C ILE A 61 -17.29 5.12 6.87
N PHE A 62 -16.75 3.94 6.56
CA PHE A 62 -17.40 2.66 6.85
C PHE A 62 -17.69 2.50 8.35
N CYS A 63 -16.71 2.80 9.21
CA CYS A 63 -16.90 2.79 10.66
C CYS A 63 -17.96 3.78 11.11
N LEU A 64 -17.97 5.00 10.58
CA LEU A 64 -18.99 6.00 10.89
C LEU A 64 -20.40 5.47 10.56
N ILE A 65 -20.59 4.87 9.38
CA ILE A 65 -21.90 4.34 8.95
C ILE A 65 -22.34 3.15 9.80
N THR A 66 -21.40 2.24 10.14
CA THR A 66 -21.73 0.98 10.82
C THR A 66 -21.84 1.11 12.33
N THR A 67 -21.07 2.01 12.95
CA THR A 67 -21.00 2.18 14.40
C THR A 67 -21.59 3.49 14.91
N GLY A 68 -21.89 4.44 14.02
CA GLY A 68 -22.31 5.79 14.37
C GLY A 68 -21.21 6.67 15.00
N ARG A 69 -19.96 6.21 15.02
CA ARG A 69 -18.83 6.92 15.60
C ARG A 69 -17.77 7.23 14.56
N LEU A 70 -17.32 8.48 14.53
CA LEU A 70 -16.17 8.88 13.74
C LEU A 70 -14.90 8.54 14.54
N MET A 71 -14.19 7.49 14.10
CA MET A 71 -12.92 7.08 14.68
C MET A 71 -11.85 6.98 13.59
N SER A 72 -10.64 7.40 13.91
CA SER A 72 -9.51 7.25 12.98
C SER A 72 -9.19 5.77 12.73
N ARG A 73 -8.95 5.43 11.47
CA ARG A 73 -8.52 4.08 11.06
C ARG A 73 -7.06 4.06 10.58
N SER A 74 -6.35 5.17 10.83
CA SER A 74 -4.94 5.27 10.47
C SER A 74 -4.07 4.26 11.22
N SER A 75 -3.10 3.68 10.51
CA SER A 75 -2.07 2.82 11.09
C SER A 75 -0.88 3.61 11.64
N LEU A 76 -0.81 4.91 11.40
CA LEU A 76 0.34 5.76 11.72
C LEU A 76 0.00 6.77 12.82
N VAL A 77 1.00 7.16 13.60
CA VAL A 77 0.85 8.20 14.61
C VAL A 77 0.58 9.57 13.98
N PHE A 78 1.10 9.82 12.78
CA PHE A 78 0.83 11.04 12.01
C PHE A 78 0.10 10.75 10.70
N GLY A 79 -0.65 11.74 10.21
CA GLY A 79 -1.37 11.65 8.94
C GLY A 79 -2.55 10.68 8.95
N GLN A 80 -3.19 10.54 7.80
CA GLN A 80 -4.35 9.67 7.58
C GLN A 80 -3.97 8.58 6.58
N PHE A 81 -3.26 7.56 7.06
CA PHE A 81 -2.76 6.47 6.22
C PHE A 81 -3.00 5.11 6.90
N SER A 82 -3.75 4.25 6.25
CA SER A 82 -3.86 2.84 6.62
C SER A 82 -2.85 2.01 5.85
N ILE A 83 -1.76 1.63 6.53
CA ILE A 83 -0.69 0.82 5.92
C ILE A 83 -1.23 -0.53 5.45
N VAL A 84 -2.19 -1.09 6.17
CA VAL A 84 -2.86 -2.34 5.81
C VAL A 84 -3.52 -2.21 4.43
N TRP A 85 -4.28 -1.14 4.17
CA TRP A 85 -4.89 -0.89 2.87
C TRP A 85 -3.85 -0.61 1.78
N GLY A 86 -2.82 0.15 2.10
CA GLY A 86 -1.74 0.44 1.15
C GLY A 86 -1.03 -0.83 0.67
N ILE A 87 -0.63 -1.69 1.59
CA ILE A 87 0.00 -2.98 1.28
C ILE A 87 -0.99 -3.88 0.52
N ALA A 88 -2.26 -3.95 0.95
CA ALA A 88 -3.28 -4.73 0.26
C ALA A 88 -3.43 -4.32 -1.21
N CYS A 89 -3.53 -3.01 -1.50
CA CYS A 89 -3.64 -2.49 -2.86
C CYS A 89 -2.42 -2.83 -3.72
N ALA A 90 -1.21 -2.66 -3.17
CA ALA A 90 0.04 -2.96 -3.87
C ALA A 90 0.19 -4.48 -4.14
N LEU A 91 -0.02 -5.33 -3.13
CA LEU A 91 0.07 -6.79 -3.24
C LEU A 91 -0.98 -7.35 -4.18
N LEU A 92 -2.24 -6.93 -4.03
CA LEU A 92 -3.33 -7.37 -4.89
C LEU A 92 -3.03 -7.03 -6.36
N THR A 93 -2.54 -5.81 -6.61
CA THR A 93 -2.13 -5.39 -7.95
C THR A 93 -0.98 -6.25 -8.45
N TRP A 94 0.07 -6.43 -7.68
CA TRP A 94 1.24 -7.21 -8.07
C TRP A 94 0.89 -8.66 -8.43
N ILE A 95 0.07 -9.32 -7.59
CA ILE A 95 -0.33 -10.71 -7.78
C ILE A 95 -1.29 -10.85 -8.98
N LEU A 96 -2.30 -9.97 -9.06
CA LEU A 96 -3.36 -10.09 -10.06
C LEU A 96 -3.08 -9.31 -11.36
N TYR A 97 -1.97 -8.57 -11.47
CA TYR A 97 -1.65 -7.78 -12.65
C TYR A 97 -1.66 -8.59 -13.95
N ARG A 98 -1.08 -9.80 -13.93
CA ARG A 98 -1.08 -10.70 -15.07
C ARG A 98 -2.46 -11.28 -15.42
N TYR A 99 -3.37 -11.25 -14.47
CA TYR A 99 -4.72 -11.81 -14.55
C TYR A 99 -5.81 -10.73 -14.64
N ARG A 100 -5.42 -9.45 -14.80
CA ARG A 100 -6.36 -8.30 -14.79
C ARG A 100 -7.45 -8.40 -15.87
N ASP A 101 -7.18 -9.12 -16.97
CA ASP A 101 -8.12 -9.32 -18.07
C ASP A 101 -9.02 -10.57 -17.90
N LYS A 102 -8.80 -11.36 -16.86
CA LYS A 102 -9.66 -12.49 -16.51
C LYS A 102 -11.03 -12.03 -16.06
N SER A 103 -11.97 -12.99 -16.02
CA SER A 103 -13.37 -12.73 -15.63
C SER A 103 -13.48 -12.16 -14.21
N ASN A 104 -14.56 -11.44 -13.93
CA ASN A 104 -14.83 -10.90 -12.59
C ASN A 104 -14.92 -12.01 -11.55
N TRP A 105 -15.46 -13.18 -11.90
CA TRP A 105 -15.50 -14.35 -11.01
C TRP A 105 -14.13 -14.87 -10.62
N PHE A 106 -13.21 -14.90 -11.56
CA PHE A 106 -11.81 -15.27 -11.26
C PHE A 106 -11.20 -14.32 -10.26
N ILE A 107 -11.31 -12.99 -10.53
CA ILE A 107 -10.75 -11.96 -9.63
C ILE A 107 -11.44 -11.98 -8.27
N PHE A 108 -12.77 -12.19 -8.23
CA PHE A 108 -13.54 -12.32 -7.00
C PHE A 108 -13.06 -13.49 -6.15
N LEU A 109 -12.96 -14.69 -6.71
CA LEU A 109 -12.54 -15.87 -5.96
C LEU A 109 -11.11 -15.73 -5.42
N PHE A 110 -10.18 -15.29 -6.28
CA PHE A 110 -8.80 -15.05 -5.82
C PHE A 110 -8.71 -13.90 -4.83
N GLY A 111 -9.46 -12.83 -5.02
CA GLY A 111 -9.54 -11.70 -4.10
C GLY A 111 -10.10 -12.11 -2.73
N THR A 112 -11.10 -12.99 -2.69
CA THR A 112 -11.67 -13.56 -1.45
C THR A 112 -10.61 -14.32 -0.67
N ILE A 113 -9.86 -15.21 -1.34
CA ILE A 113 -8.82 -16.03 -0.70
C ILE A 113 -7.64 -15.16 -0.26
N LEU A 114 -7.12 -14.33 -1.17
CA LEU A 114 -5.96 -13.47 -0.90
C LEU A 114 -6.26 -12.44 0.20
N GLY A 115 -7.46 -11.84 0.16
CA GLY A 115 -7.88 -10.86 1.16
C GLY A 115 -8.04 -11.49 2.54
N GLY A 116 -8.71 -12.64 2.64
CA GLY A 116 -8.84 -13.37 3.89
C GLY A 116 -7.48 -13.82 4.46
N ALA A 117 -6.59 -14.36 3.62
CA ALA A 117 -5.24 -14.72 4.04
C ALA A 117 -4.44 -13.51 4.52
N TYR A 118 -4.51 -12.40 3.79
CA TYR A 118 -3.86 -11.15 4.15
C TYR A 118 -4.37 -10.61 5.49
N GLU A 119 -5.68 -10.56 5.70
CA GLU A 119 -6.30 -10.10 6.94
C GLU A 119 -5.88 -10.98 8.13
N TYR A 120 -5.85 -12.30 7.93
CA TYR A 120 -5.36 -13.23 8.95
C TYR A 120 -3.90 -12.97 9.33
N ILE A 121 -3.02 -12.81 8.33
CA ILE A 121 -1.60 -12.51 8.54
C ILE A 121 -1.42 -11.18 9.27
N CYS A 122 -2.17 -10.13 8.90
CA CYS A 122 -2.13 -8.84 9.59
C CYS A 122 -2.54 -8.98 11.07
N SER A 123 -3.60 -9.74 11.37
CA SER A 123 -4.03 -9.98 12.75
C SER A 123 -2.96 -10.69 13.58
N VAL A 124 -2.35 -11.75 13.04
CA VAL A 124 -1.26 -12.48 13.70
C VAL A 124 -0.05 -11.56 13.91
N PHE A 125 0.32 -10.79 12.88
CA PHE A 125 1.45 -9.86 12.97
C PHE A 125 1.27 -8.82 14.08
N THR A 126 0.10 -8.18 14.16
CA THR A 126 -0.14 -7.14 15.18
C THR A 126 -0.16 -7.71 16.59
N GLU A 127 -0.66 -8.93 16.77
CA GLU A 127 -0.61 -9.62 18.06
C GLU A 127 0.83 -9.96 18.47
N ILE A 128 1.63 -10.52 17.57
CA ILE A 128 3.04 -10.87 17.87
C ILE A 128 3.90 -9.62 18.09
N ALA A 129 3.72 -8.58 17.24
CA ALA A 129 4.57 -7.40 17.25
C ALA A 129 4.24 -6.42 18.37
N PHE A 130 2.97 -6.31 18.75
CA PHE A 130 2.47 -5.27 19.67
C PHE A 130 1.70 -5.81 20.88
N GLY A 131 1.45 -7.12 20.95
CA GLY A 131 0.56 -7.70 21.97
C GLY A 131 -0.87 -7.19 21.84
N THR A 132 -1.29 -6.69 20.67
CA THR A 132 -2.58 -6.06 20.45
C THR A 132 -3.27 -6.56 19.18
N VAL A 133 -4.61 -6.48 19.15
CA VAL A 133 -5.43 -6.74 17.99
C VAL A 133 -6.32 -5.53 17.69
N PHE A 134 -6.52 -5.26 16.40
CA PHE A 134 -7.31 -4.10 15.94
C PHE A 134 -8.73 -4.45 15.51
N TRP A 135 -9.06 -5.74 15.44
CA TRP A 135 -10.41 -6.28 15.18
C TRP A 135 -10.57 -7.66 15.83
N ASP A 136 -11.81 -8.04 16.07
CA ASP A 136 -12.17 -9.33 16.63
C ASP A 136 -13.55 -9.78 16.12
N TYR A 137 -13.56 -10.85 15.34
CA TYR A 137 -14.76 -11.45 14.76
C TYR A 137 -15.28 -12.67 15.53
N SER A 138 -14.79 -12.95 16.74
CA SER A 138 -15.14 -14.15 17.52
C SER A 138 -16.66 -14.30 17.75
N LYS A 139 -17.40 -13.17 17.77
CA LYS A 139 -18.86 -13.14 17.94
C LYS A 139 -19.65 -13.31 16.64
N ILE A 140 -18.99 -13.34 15.48
CA ILE A 140 -19.63 -13.44 14.17
C ILE A 140 -19.51 -14.88 13.67
N PRO A 141 -20.61 -15.53 13.20
CA PRO A 141 -20.54 -16.89 12.66
C PRO A 141 -19.54 -17.02 11.50
N PHE A 142 -19.01 -18.24 11.31
CA PHE A 142 -18.03 -18.56 10.27
C PHE A 142 -16.73 -17.75 10.38
N ASN A 143 -16.29 -17.43 11.60
CA ASN A 143 -14.96 -16.88 11.83
C ASN A 143 -13.91 -17.99 12.02
N LEU A 144 -12.65 -17.66 11.76
CA LEU A 144 -11.50 -18.50 12.04
C LEU A 144 -10.65 -17.85 13.14
N GLY A 145 -10.81 -18.32 14.37
CA GLY A 145 -10.09 -17.82 15.54
C GLY A 145 -10.33 -16.32 15.83
N GLY A 146 -11.49 -15.78 15.45
CA GLY A 146 -11.80 -14.35 15.58
C GLY A 146 -11.01 -13.43 14.64
N ARG A 147 -10.06 -13.95 13.85
CA ARG A 147 -9.13 -13.16 13.04
C ARG A 147 -9.67 -12.79 11.67
N ILE A 148 -10.40 -13.72 11.05
CA ILE A 148 -11.12 -13.51 9.79
C ILE A 148 -12.53 -14.05 9.89
N ASN A 149 -13.40 -13.57 9.01
CA ASN A 149 -14.78 -14.02 8.90
C ASN A 149 -15.14 -14.20 7.42
N LEU A 150 -15.91 -15.25 7.09
CA LEU A 150 -16.26 -15.58 5.72
C LEU A 150 -16.98 -14.42 4.98
N LEU A 151 -17.87 -13.69 5.67
CA LEU A 151 -18.56 -12.53 5.09
C LEU A 151 -17.56 -11.46 4.67
N TYR A 152 -16.59 -11.13 5.53
CA TYR A 152 -15.56 -10.14 5.20
C TYR A 152 -14.59 -10.63 4.13
N CYS A 153 -14.31 -11.95 4.05
CA CYS A 153 -13.57 -12.51 2.92
C CYS A 153 -14.28 -12.24 1.59
N PHE A 154 -15.62 -12.34 1.54
CA PHE A 154 -16.38 -11.98 0.33
C PHE A 154 -16.31 -10.48 0.03
N PHE A 155 -16.32 -9.60 1.04
CA PHE A 155 -16.08 -8.18 0.83
C PHE A 155 -14.71 -7.91 0.21
N TRP A 156 -13.67 -8.63 0.63
CA TRP A 156 -12.35 -8.58 -0.03
C TRP A 156 -12.42 -9.00 -1.50
N GLY A 157 -13.21 -10.03 -1.81
CA GLY A 157 -13.46 -10.45 -3.21
C GLY A 157 -14.09 -9.34 -4.05
N PHE A 158 -15.15 -8.68 -3.54
CA PHE A 158 -15.77 -7.54 -4.22
C PHE A 158 -14.81 -6.35 -4.34
N ALA A 159 -14.09 -6.03 -3.28
CA ALA A 159 -13.07 -4.98 -3.28
C ALA A 159 -12.00 -5.24 -4.35
N ALA A 160 -11.55 -6.51 -4.50
CA ALA A 160 -10.60 -6.90 -5.53
C ALA A 160 -11.12 -6.69 -6.95
N VAL A 161 -12.40 -7.01 -7.21
CA VAL A 161 -13.03 -6.75 -8.52
C VAL A 161 -13.10 -5.26 -8.80
N ILE A 162 -13.60 -4.47 -7.86
CA ILE A 162 -13.70 -3.01 -7.99
C ILE A 162 -12.30 -2.41 -8.21
N TRP A 163 -11.33 -2.84 -7.41
CA TRP A 163 -9.95 -2.40 -7.54
C TRP A 163 -9.37 -2.71 -8.93
N MET A 164 -9.37 -3.96 -9.33
CA MET A 164 -8.71 -4.38 -10.58
C MET A 164 -9.43 -3.90 -11.84
N LYS A 165 -10.76 -3.74 -11.82
CA LYS A 165 -11.54 -3.39 -13.00
C LYS A 165 -11.84 -1.89 -13.13
N ALA A 166 -11.84 -1.14 -12.03
CA ALA A 166 -12.19 0.28 -12.05
C ALA A 166 -11.07 1.17 -11.46
N VAL A 167 -10.71 0.95 -10.19
CA VAL A 167 -9.84 1.87 -9.45
C VAL A 167 -8.41 1.81 -9.97
N TYR A 168 -7.82 0.62 -10.07
CA TYR A 168 -6.45 0.45 -10.56
C TYR A 168 -6.25 1.02 -11.99
N PRO A 169 -7.07 0.70 -13.00
CA PRO A 169 -6.90 1.27 -14.33
C PRO A 169 -7.02 2.80 -14.37
N PHE A 170 -7.90 3.36 -13.53
CA PHE A 170 -8.02 4.81 -13.39
C PHE A 170 -6.77 5.42 -12.77
N LEU A 171 -6.34 4.93 -11.60
CA LEU A 171 -5.15 5.43 -10.90
C LEU A 171 -3.88 5.23 -11.72
N SER A 172 -3.72 4.08 -12.37
CA SER A 172 -2.58 3.80 -13.24
C SER A 172 -2.42 4.87 -14.33
N ARG A 173 -3.52 5.23 -15.00
CA ARG A 173 -3.51 6.30 -16.00
C ARG A 173 -3.15 7.66 -15.43
N GLN A 174 -3.61 7.99 -14.21
CA GLN A 174 -3.27 9.27 -13.58
C GLN A 174 -1.80 9.31 -13.15
N ILE A 175 -1.29 8.21 -12.57
CA ILE A 175 0.12 8.08 -12.17
C ILE A 175 1.04 8.23 -13.39
N GLU A 176 0.70 7.57 -14.51
CA GLU A 176 1.50 7.61 -15.74
C GLU A 176 1.52 8.98 -16.45
N ARG A 177 0.60 9.89 -16.09
CA ARG A 177 0.61 11.28 -16.59
C ARG A 177 1.67 12.16 -15.92
N LEU A 178 2.21 11.73 -14.80
CA LEU A 178 3.24 12.50 -14.10
C LEU A 178 4.54 12.51 -14.94
N PRO A 179 5.24 13.65 -15.02
CA PRO A 179 6.56 13.70 -15.62
C PRO A 179 7.52 12.75 -14.91
N LYS A 180 8.29 11.96 -15.64
CA LYS A 180 9.14 10.86 -15.11
C LYS A 180 10.04 11.31 -13.95
N LYS A 181 10.72 12.46 -14.09
CA LYS A 181 11.60 13.00 -13.03
C LYS A 181 10.81 13.43 -11.80
N ALA A 182 9.76 14.23 -11.99
CA ALA A 182 8.92 14.71 -10.88
C ALA A 182 8.23 13.55 -10.16
N GLY A 183 7.66 12.59 -10.89
CA GLY A 183 7.02 11.41 -10.32
C GLY A 183 7.98 10.58 -9.47
N ARG A 184 9.22 10.35 -9.93
CA ARG A 184 10.24 9.65 -9.14
C ARG A 184 10.59 10.39 -7.85
N ILE A 185 10.83 11.71 -7.94
CA ILE A 185 11.18 12.52 -6.76
C ILE A 185 10.03 12.52 -5.74
N ILE A 186 8.81 12.84 -6.19
CA ILE A 186 7.63 12.90 -5.31
C ILE A 186 7.38 11.54 -4.65
N CYS A 187 7.35 10.46 -5.43
CA CYS A 187 7.12 9.12 -4.91
C CYS A 187 8.21 8.72 -3.91
N SER A 188 9.49 9.00 -4.20
CA SER A 188 10.59 8.67 -3.29
C SER A 188 10.51 9.48 -1.99
N LEU A 189 10.22 10.77 -2.05
CA LEU A 189 10.06 11.61 -0.86
C LEU A 189 8.91 11.14 0.01
N LEU A 190 7.74 10.86 -0.58
CA LEU A 190 6.59 10.33 0.15
C LEU A 190 6.89 8.97 0.78
N LEU A 191 7.61 8.08 0.08
CA LEU A 191 8.03 6.81 0.66
C LEU A 191 8.96 6.98 1.86
N VAL A 192 9.93 7.90 1.78
CA VAL A 192 10.84 8.19 2.89
C VAL A 192 10.06 8.69 4.10
N VAL A 193 9.16 9.66 3.90
CA VAL A 193 8.34 10.23 4.98
C VAL A 193 7.45 9.15 5.60
N LEU A 194 6.73 8.36 4.78
CA LEU A 194 5.88 7.29 5.28
C LEU A 194 6.68 6.20 6.00
N THR A 195 7.86 5.83 5.48
CA THR A 195 8.71 4.83 6.13
C THR A 195 9.21 5.31 7.49
N ALA A 196 9.57 6.59 7.61
CA ALA A 196 9.98 7.19 8.88
C ALA A 196 8.81 7.19 9.88
N ASP A 197 7.61 7.59 9.43
CA ASP A 197 6.41 7.56 10.28
C ASP A 197 5.98 6.13 10.66
N MET A 198 6.10 5.16 9.73
CA MET A 198 5.89 3.74 10.04
C MET A 198 6.84 3.25 11.14
N ALA A 199 8.13 3.58 11.04
CA ALA A 199 9.12 3.20 12.04
C ALA A 199 8.83 3.83 13.41
N LEU A 200 8.45 5.11 13.42
CA LEU A 200 8.06 5.82 14.62
C LEU A 200 6.77 5.24 15.24
N SER A 201 5.76 4.99 14.41
CA SER A 201 4.49 4.38 14.84
C SER A 201 4.69 2.99 15.42
N PHE A 202 5.55 2.19 14.79
CA PHE A 202 5.94 0.88 15.30
C PHE A 202 6.59 0.98 16.67
N ALA A 203 7.57 1.88 16.83
CA ALA A 203 8.26 2.10 18.09
C ALA A 203 7.30 2.59 19.19
N ALA A 204 6.40 3.53 18.87
CA ALA A 204 5.40 4.05 19.80
C ALA A 204 4.41 2.96 20.27
N LEU A 205 3.90 2.13 19.34
CA LEU A 205 3.00 1.02 19.67
C LEU A 205 3.70 -0.10 20.45
N ALA A 206 4.93 -0.46 20.08
CA ALA A 206 5.72 -1.43 20.83
C ALA A 206 5.97 -0.95 22.26
N ARG A 207 6.34 0.34 22.42
CA ARG A 207 6.54 0.93 23.74
C ARG A 207 5.25 1.00 24.56
N TYR A 208 4.11 1.29 23.92
CA TYR A 208 2.79 1.19 24.56
C TYR A 208 2.53 -0.22 25.08
N GLY A 209 2.76 -1.26 24.26
CA GLY A 209 2.63 -2.66 24.67
C GLY A 209 3.49 -3.02 25.89
N GLU A 210 4.76 -2.58 25.90
CA GLU A 210 5.66 -2.78 27.05
C GLU A 210 5.14 -2.13 28.33
N ARG A 211 4.60 -0.91 28.24
CA ARG A 211 3.99 -0.21 29.41
C ARG A 211 2.78 -0.96 29.95
N GLN A 212 1.94 -1.51 29.07
CA GLN A 212 0.78 -2.33 29.48
C GLN A 212 1.18 -3.62 30.18
N GLU A 213 2.38 -4.14 29.91
CA GLU A 213 2.97 -5.28 30.63
C GLU A 213 3.72 -4.87 31.91
N GLY A 214 3.72 -3.59 32.27
CA GLY A 214 4.42 -3.04 33.46
C GLY A 214 5.95 -2.97 33.30
N LYS A 215 6.46 -2.99 32.06
CA LYS A 215 7.90 -2.89 31.78
C LYS A 215 8.33 -1.41 31.80
N GLU A 216 9.32 -1.10 32.64
CA GLU A 216 9.93 0.24 32.65
C GLU A 216 10.77 0.47 31.38
N GLY A 217 10.74 1.72 30.89
CA GLY A 217 11.55 2.12 29.75
C GLY A 217 13.01 2.34 30.16
N ASN A 218 13.93 1.70 29.46
CA ASN A 218 15.35 1.88 29.66
C ASN A 218 15.97 2.69 28.52
N GLY A 219 16.54 3.86 28.84
CA GLY A 219 17.31 4.69 27.92
C GLY A 219 16.53 5.79 27.24
N VAL A 220 17.27 6.72 26.64
CA VAL A 220 16.78 7.99 26.09
C VAL A 220 15.65 7.83 25.05
N ILE A 221 15.69 6.76 24.26
CA ILE A 221 14.65 6.51 23.24
C ILE A 221 13.31 6.18 23.91
N ALA A 222 13.32 5.28 24.90
CA ALA A 222 12.12 4.91 25.64
C ALA A 222 11.51 6.10 26.38
N GLU A 223 12.34 6.90 27.05
CA GLU A 223 11.92 8.14 27.75
C GLU A 223 11.25 9.14 26.79
N LYS A 224 11.85 9.35 25.59
CA LYS A 224 11.25 10.23 24.59
C LYS A 224 9.94 9.67 24.01
N LEU A 225 9.86 8.36 23.77
CA LEU A 225 8.61 7.73 23.32
C LEU A 225 7.52 7.87 24.39
N ASP A 226 7.86 7.73 25.67
CA ASP A 226 6.91 7.93 26.78
C ASP A 226 6.46 9.39 26.92
N GLU A 227 7.36 10.35 26.65
CA GLU A 227 7.06 11.78 26.67
C GLU A 227 6.14 12.21 25.51
N TYR A 228 6.48 11.81 24.27
CA TYR A 228 5.76 12.26 23.07
C TYR A 228 4.52 11.42 22.74
N PHE A 229 4.50 10.14 23.14
CA PHE A 229 3.43 9.18 22.87
C PHE A 229 2.92 8.49 24.14
N PRO A 230 2.40 9.27 25.12
CA PRO A 230 1.81 8.69 26.33
C PRO A 230 0.58 7.83 26.00
N ASP A 231 0.17 6.97 26.94
CA ASP A 231 -0.94 6.04 26.75
C ASP A 231 -2.22 6.73 26.26
N GLN A 232 -2.57 7.88 26.82
CA GLN A 232 -3.74 8.65 26.39
C GLN A 232 -3.66 9.07 24.91
N PHE A 233 -2.46 9.39 24.41
CA PHE A 233 -2.26 9.71 22.99
C PHE A 233 -2.49 8.47 22.12
N ILE A 234 -1.91 7.34 22.49
CA ILE A 234 -2.03 6.08 21.74
C ILE A 234 -3.48 5.60 21.72
N GLU A 235 -4.16 5.58 22.86
CA GLU A 235 -5.57 5.16 22.98
C GLU A 235 -6.51 6.07 22.17
N LYS A 236 -6.27 7.37 22.16
CA LYS A 236 -7.02 8.32 21.34
C LYS A 236 -6.74 8.16 19.85
N ARG A 237 -5.49 7.86 19.49
CA ARG A 237 -5.09 7.69 18.09
C ARG A 237 -5.58 6.37 17.50
N TYR A 238 -5.59 5.30 18.29
CA TYR A 238 -5.97 3.94 17.93
C TYR A 238 -7.16 3.47 18.75
N GLU A 239 -8.31 4.13 18.62
CA GLU A 239 -9.51 3.91 19.43
C GLU A 239 -10.04 2.45 19.41
N ASN A 240 -9.69 1.68 18.39
CA ASN A 240 -10.07 0.27 18.22
C ASN A 240 -9.01 -0.72 18.72
N LEU A 241 -7.88 -0.25 19.25
CA LEU A 241 -6.81 -1.08 19.78
C LEU A 241 -7.31 -1.84 21.02
N LYS A 242 -7.07 -3.15 21.05
CA LYS A 242 -7.34 -4.02 22.19
C LYS A 242 -6.09 -4.79 22.55
N ILE A 243 -5.78 -4.88 23.84
CA ILE A 243 -4.69 -5.73 24.31
C ILE A 243 -5.09 -7.17 24.07
N ALA A 244 -4.21 -7.96 23.43
CA ALA A 244 -4.41 -9.39 23.26
C ALA A 244 -4.31 -10.07 24.64
N LYS A 245 -5.29 -10.92 24.95
CA LYS A 245 -5.31 -11.68 26.21
C LYS A 245 -4.60 -13.02 26.05
#